data_4188d42212851cdd9cb7a2b6eb267712
#
_entry.id   4188d42212851cdd9cb7a2b6eb267712
#
_cell.length_a   1.000
_cell.length_b   1.000
_cell.length_c   1.000
_cell.angle_alpha   90.00
_cell.angle_beta   90.00
_cell.angle_gamma   90.00
#
_symmetry.space_group_name_H-M   'P 1'
#
loop_
_entity.id
_entity.type
_entity.pdbx_description
1 polymer ?
#
loop_
_entity_poly.entity_id
_entity_poly.type
_entity_poly.pdbx_seq_one_letter_code
_entity_poly.pdbx_strand_id
1 'polypeptide(L)'
;MDAAPTPLRFPFEQPPVEGTAIEVATGILWMRLPLPMRLDHVNCYALDDGDSWTIVDTGFDSKRSRAIWRKLLDGPMAGKPVGRVLVTHHHPDHIGLAGWFQVDHGAELVTTRTAWLMARMLTLDVQAVPNTETLAFWKGAGMAPEVYEQRLSERPFNFSDVVAPMPLGLTRIKE
;
A
#
# COMPACT_ATOMS: atom_id res chain seq x y z
N MET A 1 34.79 -10.92 -26.14
CA MET A 1 34.51 -9.47 -26.20
C MET A 1 33.37 -9.20 -25.27
N ASP A 2 33.65 -8.71 -24.07
CA ASP A 2 32.60 -8.33 -23.12
C ASP A 2 31.93 -7.05 -23.64
N ALA A 3 30.63 -7.14 -23.92
CA ALA A 3 29.85 -5.96 -24.28
C ALA A 3 29.86 -5.00 -23.09
N ALA A 4 30.20 -3.74 -23.31
CA ALA A 4 30.10 -2.72 -22.27
C ALA A 4 28.66 -2.69 -21.73
N PRO A 5 28.47 -2.59 -20.39
CA PRO A 5 27.13 -2.58 -19.83
C PRO A 5 26.34 -1.40 -20.42
N THR A 6 25.14 -1.71 -20.91
CA THR A 6 24.24 -0.67 -21.42
C THR A 6 23.91 0.27 -20.25
N PRO A 7 24.10 1.60 -20.40
CA PRO A 7 23.81 2.52 -19.31
C PRO A 7 22.32 2.48 -18.94
N LEU A 8 22.04 2.57 -17.62
CA LEU A 8 20.68 2.69 -17.14
C LEU A 8 20.02 3.94 -17.74
N ARG A 9 18.79 3.76 -18.24
CA ARG A 9 17.98 4.86 -18.75
C ARG A 9 16.83 5.13 -17.80
N PHE A 10 16.60 6.39 -17.49
CA PHE A 10 15.47 6.88 -16.72
C PHE A 10 14.51 7.60 -17.69
N PRO A 11 13.50 6.91 -18.23
CA PRO A 11 12.65 7.47 -19.30
C PRO A 11 11.78 8.63 -18.82
N PHE A 12 11.58 8.76 -17.50
CA PHE A 12 10.76 9.82 -16.88
C PHE A 12 11.64 10.68 -15.97
N GLU A 13 11.84 11.94 -16.33
CA GLU A 13 12.64 12.88 -15.56
C GLU A 13 12.00 13.30 -14.25
N GLN A 14 10.66 13.36 -14.23
CA GLN A 14 9.87 13.76 -13.08
C GLN A 14 8.81 12.71 -12.78
N PRO A 15 8.55 12.44 -11.49
CA PRO A 15 7.45 11.57 -11.10
C PRO A 15 6.09 12.26 -11.31
N PRO A 16 4.97 11.49 -11.34
CA PRO A 16 3.64 12.09 -11.40
C PRO A 16 3.38 12.97 -10.19
N VAL A 17 2.76 14.12 -10.44
CA VAL A 17 2.29 15.03 -9.39
C VAL A 17 1.15 14.37 -8.63
N GLU A 18 0.99 14.69 -7.35
CA GLU A 18 -0.07 14.15 -6.49
C GLU A 18 -1.46 14.32 -7.11
N GLY A 19 -2.18 13.24 -7.25
CA GLY A 19 -3.54 13.22 -7.86
C GLY A 19 -3.53 13.26 -9.39
N THR A 20 -2.36 13.06 -10.01
CA THR A 20 -2.21 12.87 -11.46
C THR A 20 -1.56 11.51 -11.75
N ALA A 21 -1.54 11.11 -13.02
CA ALA A 21 -0.88 9.90 -13.48
C ALA A 21 -0.04 10.17 -14.73
N ILE A 22 0.99 9.37 -14.94
CA ILE A 22 1.79 9.32 -16.16
C ILE A 22 1.52 7.98 -16.84
N GLU A 23 1.14 7.99 -18.10
CA GLU A 23 1.07 6.76 -18.88
C GLU A 23 2.49 6.32 -19.24
N VAL A 24 2.93 5.22 -18.62
CA VAL A 24 4.31 4.70 -18.76
C VAL A 24 4.44 3.68 -19.89
N ALA A 25 3.34 3.08 -20.28
CA ALA A 25 3.15 2.25 -21.46
C ALA A 25 1.66 2.29 -21.83
N THR A 26 1.31 1.89 -23.04
CA THR A 26 -0.09 1.90 -23.49
C THR A 26 -1.00 1.18 -22.49
N GLY A 27 -1.96 1.89 -21.92
CA GLY A 27 -2.89 1.37 -20.92
C GLY A 27 -2.29 1.14 -19.53
N ILE A 28 -1.08 1.64 -19.23
CA ILE A 28 -0.46 1.52 -17.91
C ILE A 28 -0.20 2.92 -17.36
N LEU A 29 -0.95 3.28 -16.34
CA LEU A 29 -0.80 4.54 -15.61
C LEU A 29 0.06 4.33 -14.36
N TRP A 30 1.05 5.21 -14.16
CA TRP A 30 1.85 5.32 -12.94
C TRP A 30 1.39 6.50 -12.11
N MET A 31 1.22 6.29 -10.81
CA MET A 31 0.86 7.28 -9.83
C MET A 31 1.63 7.10 -8.54
N ARG A 32 1.67 8.14 -7.70
CA ARG A 32 2.31 8.10 -6.38
C ARG A 32 1.33 8.45 -5.28
N LEU A 33 1.38 7.67 -4.21
CA LEU A 33 0.66 7.91 -2.96
C LEU A 33 1.66 8.32 -1.87
N PRO A 34 1.37 9.35 -1.05
CA PRO A 34 2.28 9.82 -0.02
C PRO A 34 2.36 8.88 1.17
N LEU A 35 3.55 8.80 1.77
CA LEU A 35 3.81 8.10 3.03
C LEU A 35 4.33 9.08 4.09
N PRO A 36 3.92 8.94 5.35
CA PRO A 36 4.34 9.84 6.44
C PRO A 36 5.68 9.41 7.06
N MET A 37 6.66 9.04 6.26
CA MET A 37 7.95 8.55 6.73
C MET A 37 9.10 9.00 5.80
N ARG A 38 10.34 8.56 6.09
CA ARG A 38 11.52 8.93 5.29
C ARG A 38 11.40 8.48 3.83
N LEU A 39 10.84 7.32 3.57
CA LEU A 39 10.34 6.94 2.26
C LEU A 39 8.98 7.64 2.09
N ASP A 40 8.97 8.76 1.38
CA ASP A 40 7.85 9.69 1.35
C ASP A 40 6.70 9.29 0.40
N HIS A 41 6.85 8.21 -0.34
CA HIS A 41 5.85 7.76 -1.32
C HIS A 41 5.90 6.25 -1.58
N VAL A 42 4.80 5.72 -2.09
CA VAL A 42 4.69 4.41 -2.75
C VAL A 42 4.22 4.61 -4.19
N ASN A 43 4.79 3.84 -5.10
CA ASN A 43 4.35 3.80 -6.49
C ASN A 43 3.18 2.83 -6.65
N CYS A 44 2.10 3.29 -7.24
CA CYS A 44 0.94 2.48 -7.61
C CYS A 44 0.73 2.55 -9.13
N TYR A 45 0.05 1.56 -9.66
CA TYR A 45 -0.23 1.50 -11.09
C TYR A 45 -1.71 1.21 -11.33
N ALA A 46 -2.22 1.65 -12.49
CA ALA A 46 -3.52 1.22 -13.00
C ALA A 46 -3.32 0.64 -14.40
N LEU A 47 -3.84 -0.55 -14.61
CA LEU A 47 -3.79 -1.28 -15.87
C LEU A 47 -5.17 -1.22 -16.53
N ASP A 48 -5.23 -0.83 -17.78
CA ASP A 48 -6.45 -0.80 -18.56
C ASP A 48 -6.86 -2.23 -18.97
N ASP A 49 -7.94 -2.74 -18.40
CA ASP A 49 -8.51 -4.06 -18.70
C ASP A 49 -9.68 -3.97 -19.72
N GLY A 50 -9.76 -2.89 -20.52
CA GLY A 50 -10.85 -2.64 -21.45
C GLY A 50 -12.04 -1.97 -20.76
N ASP A 51 -12.91 -2.72 -20.11
CA ASP A 51 -14.12 -2.18 -19.48
C ASP A 51 -13.90 -1.68 -18.03
N SER A 52 -12.73 -1.93 -17.44
CA SER A 52 -12.39 -1.57 -16.08
C SER A 52 -10.90 -1.29 -15.90
N TRP A 53 -10.53 -0.80 -14.71
CA TRP A 53 -9.15 -0.69 -14.27
C TRP A 53 -8.78 -1.82 -13.30
N THR A 54 -7.60 -2.41 -13.47
CA THR A 54 -6.92 -3.18 -12.43
C THR A 54 -5.88 -2.30 -11.74
N ILE A 55 -6.06 -2.02 -10.45
CA ILE A 55 -5.09 -1.25 -9.66
C ILE A 55 -4.04 -2.21 -9.08
N VAL A 56 -2.76 -1.82 -9.13
CA VAL A 56 -1.66 -2.51 -8.48
C VAL A 56 -1.19 -1.68 -7.29
N ASP A 57 -1.41 -2.20 -6.08
CA ASP A 57 -1.18 -1.57 -4.77
C ASP A 57 -1.98 -0.27 -4.55
N THR A 58 -2.17 0.14 -3.30
CA THR A 58 -3.19 1.12 -2.97
C THR A 58 -2.75 2.30 -2.09
N GLY A 59 -1.57 2.23 -1.47
CA GLY A 59 -1.14 3.23 -0.48
C GLY A 59 -1.76 3.00 0.90
N PHE A 60 -1.36 3.79 1.89
CA PHE A 60 -1.96 3.81 3.23
C PHE A 60 -3.40 4.28 3.20
N ASP A 61 -4.25 3.72 4.07
CA ASP A 61 -5.56 4.30 4.37
C ASP A 61 -5.39 5.60 5.18
N SER A 62 -5.54 6.70 4.49
CA SER A 62 -5.54 8.03 5.07
C SER A 62 -6.53 8.94 4.33
N LYS A 63 -6.98 10.00 4.99
CA LYS A 63 -7.83 11.01 4.35
C LYS A 63 -7.18 11.57 3.07
N ARG A 64 -5.85 11.77 3.10
CA ARG A 64 -5.08 12.29 1.96
C ARG A 64 -5.05 11.28 0.82
N SER A 65 -4.71 10.01 1.10
CA SER A 65 -4.67 8.97 0.07
C SER A 65 -6.03 8.74 -0.58
N ARG A 66 -7.11 8.71 0.22
CA ARG A 66 -8.49 8.61 -0.33
C ARG A 66 -8.85 9.82 -1.20
N ALA A 67 -8.42 11.04 -0.84
CA ALA A 67 -8.65 12.23 -1.66
C ALA A 67 -7.87 12.18 -2.98
N ILE A 68 -6.63 11.65 -2.95
CA ILE A 68 -5.81 11.44 -4.15
C ILE A 68 -6.48 10.42 -5.07
N TRP A 69 -6.91 9.27 -4.53
CA TRP A 69 -7.60 8.25 -5.32
C TRP A 69 -8.88 8.79 -5.97
N ARG A 70 -9.70 9.59 -5.26
CA ARG A 70 -10.88 10.23 -5.87
C ARG A 70 -10.50 11.12 -7.06
N LYS A 71 -9.44 11.94 -6.94
CA LYS A 71 -8.94 12.76 -8.07
C LYS A 71 -8.47 11.90 -9.24
N LEU A 72 -7.81 10.80 -8.98
CA LEU A 72 -7.34 9.86 -10.03
C LEU A 72 -8.53 9.20 -10.74
N LEU A 73 -9.54 8.76 -9.97
CA LEU A 73 -10.75 8.12 -10.49
C LEU A 73 -11.62 9.09 -11.30
N ASP A 74 -11.72 10.35 -10.85
CA ASP A 74 -12.49 11.39 -11.54
C ASP A 74 -11.71 12.04 -12.71
N GLY A 75 -10.38 11.83 -12.77
CA GLY A 75 -9.48 12.41 -13.76
C GLY A 75 -8.93 11.37 -14.75
N PRO A 76 -7.65 10.95 -14.62
CA PRO A 76 -7.01 10.10 -15.64
C PRO A 76 -7.63 8.71 -15.76
N MET A 77 -8.39 8.24 -14.77
CA MET A 77 -9.08 6.95 -14.78
C MET A 77 -10.58 7.08 -15.04
N ALA A 78 -11.08 8.28 -15.34
CA ALA A 78 -12.51 8.53 -15.51
C ALA A 78 -13.15 7.66 -16.60
N GLY A 79 -14.44 7.35 -16.43
CA GLY A 79 -15.25 6.62 -17.42
C GLY A 79 -15.20 5.09 -17.31
N LYS A 80 -14.35 4.54 -16.44
CA LYS A 80 -14.26 3.10 -16.17
C LYS A 80 -14.24 2.82 -14.67
N PRO A 81 -14.94 1.79 -14.17
CA PRO A 81 -14.86 1.39 -12.76
C PRO A 81 -13.51 0.71 -12.47
N VAL A 82 -13.16 0.64 -11.18
CA VAL A 82 -12.09 -0.25 -10.71
C VAL A 82 -12.69 -1.64 -10.56
N GLY A 83 -12.32 -2.56 -11.44
CA GLY A 83 -12.78 -3.95 -11.40
C GLY A 83 -11.97 -4.81 -10.43
N ARG A 84 -10.67 -4.53 -10.32
CA ARG A 84 -9.73 -5.32 -9.49
C ARG A 84 -8.73 -4.45 -8.76
N VAL A 85 -8.32 -4.95 -7.60
CA VAL A 85 -7.13 -4.49 -6.87
C VAL A 85 -6.17 -5.67 -6.71
N LEU A 86 -5.05 -5.62 -7.38
CA LEU A 86 -3.96 -6.57 -7.24
C LEU A 86 -2.99 -6.04 -6.18
N VAL A 87 -2.88 -6.76 -5.07
CA VAL A 87 -1.95 -6.41 -3.99
C VAL A 87 -0.72 -7.30 -4.07
N THR A 88 0.45 -6.67 -4.19
CA THR A 88 1.73 -7.38 -4.34
C THR A 88 2.11 -8.11 -3.06
N HIS A 89 1.93 -7.48 -1.90
CA HIS A 89 2.20 -8.06 -0.59
C HIS A 89 1.47 -7.32 0.53
N HIS A 90 1.56 -7.84 1.76
CA HIS A 90 0.75 -7.40 2.90
C HIS A 90 1.16 -6.08 3.56
N HIS A 91 2.28 -5.44 3.20
CA HIS A 91 2.68 -4.20 3.86
C HIS A 91 1.61 -3.10 3.72
N PRO A 92 1.44 -2.25 4.74
CA PRO A 92 0.30 -1.35 4.80
C PRO A 92 0.29 -0.28 3.71
N ASP A 93 1.45 0.11 3.18
CA ASP A 93 1.59 1.03 2.05
C ASP A 93 1.23 0.40 0.68
N HIS A 94 0.99 -0.90 0.65
CA HIS A 94 0.54 -1.65 -0.53
C HIS A 94 -0.93 -2.07 -0.41
N ILE A 95 -1.33 -2.65 0.73
CA ILE A 95 -2.68 -3.19 0.93
C ILE A 95 -3.64 -2.19 1.60
N GLY A 96 -3.16 -1.03 2.03
CA GLY A 96 -3.87 -0.15 2.96
C GLY A 96 -5.29 0.23 2.56
N LEU A 97 -5.55 0.51 1.29
CA LEU A 97 -6.88 0.86 0.79
C LEU A 97 -7.59 -0.28 0.04
N ALA A 98 -7.04 -1.51 0.04
CA ALA A 98 -7.67 -2.61 -0.67
C ALA A 98 -9.11 -2.88 -0.18
N GLY A 99 -9.34 -2.87 1.14
CA GLY A 99 -10.67 -3.01 1.72
C GLY A 99 -11.63 -1.87 1.35
N TRP A 100 -11.12 -0.65 1.24
CA TRP A 100 -11.91 0.49 0.78
C TRP A 100 -12.36 0.30 -0.68
N PHE A 101 -11.48 -0.13 -1.56
CA PHE A 101 -11.85 -0.43 -2.95
C PHE A 101 -12.86 -1.57 -3.05
N GLN A 102 -12.74 -2.60 -2.20
CA GLN A 102 -13.73 -3.69 -2.17
C GLN A 102 -15.13 -3.18 -1.76
N VAL A 103 -15.20 -2.34 -0.74
CA VAL A 103 -16.48 -1.90 -0.15
C VAL A 103 -17.10 -0.76 -0.96
N ASP A 104 -16.32 0.29 -1.25
CA ASP A 104 -16.85 1.52 -1.86
C ASP A 104 -16.91 1.44 -3.39
N HIS A 105 -16.07 0.61 -4.01
CA HIS A 105 -15.99 0.50 -5.48
C HIS A 105 -16.38 -0.89 -6.02
N GLY A 106 -16.65 -1.87 -5.16
CA GLY A 106 -17.01 -3.22 -5.58
C GLY A 106 -15.87 -3.99 -6.25
N ALA A 107 -14.62 -3.55 -6.06
CA ALA A 107 -13.47 -4.14 -6.71
C ALA A 107 -13.15 -5.53 -6.15
N GLU A 108 -12.74 -6.45 -7.02
CA GLU A 108 -12.23 -7.77 -6.63
C GLU A 108 -10.82 -7.64 -6.04
N LEU A 109 -10.58 -8.17 -4.85
CA LEU A 109 -9.22 -8.25 -4.29
C LEU A 109 -8.50 -9.48 -4.84
N VAL A 110 -7.36 -9.24 -5.51
CA VAL A 110 -6.49 -10.27 -6.08
C VAL A 110 -5.14 -10.22 -5.35
N THR A 111 -4.79 -11.27 -4.63
CA THR A 111 -3.52 -11.34 -3.88
C THR A 111 -3.16 -12.78 -3.51
N THR A 112 -2.00 -12.98 -2.88
CA THR A 112 -1.62 -14.28 -2.34
C THR A 112 -2.38 -14.60 -1.05
N ARG A 113 -2.53 -15.88 -0.72
CA ARG A 113 -3.13 -16.30 0.56
C ARG A 113 -2.32 -15.74 1.73
N THR A 114 -1.00 -15.80 1.65
CA THR A 114 -0.10 -15.32 2.70
C THR A 114 -0.28 -13.82 2.94
N ALA A 115 -0.29 -13.01 1.89
CA ALA A 115 -0.52 -11.56 2.02
C ALA A 115 -1.87 -11.24 2.68
N TRP A 116 -2.94 -11.91 2.25
CA TRP A 116 -4.28 -11.70 2.81
C TRP A 116 -4.38 -12.13 4.28
N LEU A 117 -3.86 -13.33 4.64
CA LEU A 117 -3.88 -13.82 6.02
C LEU A 117 -3.07 -12.91 6.96
N MET A 118 -1.86 -12.50 6.54
CA MET A 118 -1.02 -11.60 7.32
C MET A 118 -1.70 -10.24 7.53
N ALA A 119 -2.24 -9.64 6.48
CA ALA A 119 -2.93 -8.35 6.59
C ALA A 119 -4.14 -8.43 7.52
N ARG A 120 -4.96 -9.47 7.40
CA ARG A 120 -6.12 -9.68 8.29
C ARG A 120 -5.70 -9.90 9.74
N MET A 121 -4.70 -10.75 9.99
CA MET A 121 -4.19 -11.00 11.33
C MET A 121 -3.70 -9.68 11.97
N LEU A 122 -2.85 -8.94 11.27
CA LEU A 122 -2.28 -7.69 11.77
C LEU A 122 -3.33 -6.58 11.95
N THR A 123 -4.39 -6.57 11.14
CA THR A 123 -5.49 -5.61 11.30
C THR A 123 -6.35 -5.92 12.54
N LEU A 124 -6.42 -7.18 12.95
CA LEU A 124 -7.17 -7.63 14.13
C LEU A 124 -6.33 -7.58 15.41
N ASP A 125 -5.00 -7.63 15.31
CA ASP A 125 -4.05 -7.56 16.44
C ASP A 125 -3.80 -6.10 16.83
N VAL A 126 -4.77 -5.49 17.52
CA VAL A 126 -4.70 -4.10 17.99
C VAL A 126 -4.17 -4.04 19.41
N GLN A 127 -3.06 -3.34 19.61
CA GLN A 127 -2.40 -3.20 20.90
C GLN A 127 -2.48 -1.76 21.41
N ALA A 128 -2.88 -1.60 22.66
CA ALA A 128 -2.92 -0.29 23.35
C ALA A 128 -1.54 0.10 23.92
N VAL A 129 -0.75 -0.89 24.31
CA VAL A 129 0.63 -0.73 24.83
C VAL A 129 1.50 -1.84 24.22
N PRO A 130 2.83 -1.68 24.22
CA PRO A 130 3.73 -2.73 23.73
C PRO A 130 3.55 -4.04 24.50
N ASN A 131 3.53 -5.16 23.80
CA ASN A 131 3.45 -6.48 24.42
C ASN A 131 4.79 -6.90 25.06
N THR A 132 4.75 -7.94 25.89
CA THR A 132 5.91 -8.45 26.65
C THR A 132 7.08 -8.82 25.73
N GLU A 133 6.79 -9.42 24.57
CA GLU A 133 7.79 -9.86 23.61
C GLU A 133 8.49 -8.68 22.94
N THR A 134 7.74 -7.63 22.59
CA THR A 134 8.30 -6.37 22.05
C THR A 134 9.21 -5.69 23.08
N LEU A 135 8.79 -5.63 24.35
CA LEU A 135 9.59 -5.07 25.44
C LEU A 135 10.86 -5.87 25.67
N ALA A 136 10.78 -7.19 25.68
CA ALA A 136 11.93 -8.07 25.82
C ALA A 136 12.91 -7.91 24.64
N PHE A 137 12.39 -7.80 23.41
CA PHE A 137 13.20 -7.56 22.23
C PHE A 137 13.94 -6.21 22.30
N TRP A 138 13.26 -5.11 22.61
CA TRP A 138 13.89 -3.79 22.72
C TRP A 138 15.01 -3.76 23.78
N LYS A 139 14.77 -4.38 24.94
CA LYS A 139 15.77 -4.51 25.99
C LYS A 139 16.97 -5.33 25.54
N GLY A 140 16.73 -6.48 24.89
CA GLY A 140 17.77 -7.35 24.36
C GLY A 140 18.56 -6.72 23.22
N ALA A 141 17.93 -5.85 22.42
CA ALA A 141 18.57 -5.09 21.34
C ALA A 141 19.37 -3.88 21.84
N GLY A 142 19.42 -3.63 23.17
CA GLY A 142 20.20 -2.54 23.75
C GLY A 142 19.56 -1.16 23.60
N MET A 143 18.23 -1.09 23.57
CA MET A 143 17.53 0.21 23.60
C MET A 143 17.96 1.04 24.80
N ALA A 144 18.27 2.31 24.61
CA ALA A 144 18.65 3.21 25.68
C ALA A 144 17.57 3.26 26.77
N PRO A 145 17.95 3.19 28.08
CA PRO A 145 16.97 3.12 29.17
C PRO A 145 15.91 4.21 29.13
N GLU A 146 16.30 5.45 28.84
CA GLU A 146 15.39 6.59 28.79
C GLU A 146 14.33 6.45 27.68
N VAL A 147 14.73 5.93 26.52
CA VAL A 147 13.83 5.65 25.39
C VAL A 147 12.92 4.48 25.73
N TYR A 148 13.46 3.43 26.39
CA TYR A 148 12.69 2.28 26.80
C TYR A 148 11.57 2.65 27.78
N GLU A 149 11.91 3.42 28.85
CA GLU A 149 10.93 3.89 29.84
C GLU A 149 9.82 4.75 29.20
N GLN A 150 10.18 5.64 28.28
CA GLN A 150 9.21 6.43 27.54
C GLN A 150 8.24 5.54 26.76
N ARG A 151 8.75 4.51 26.08
CA ARG A 151 7.97 3.62 25.20
C ARG A 151 7.09 2.62 25.95
N LEU A 152 7.30 2.37 27.24
CA LEU A 152 6.48 1.43 28.02
C LEU A 152 4.97 1.74 27.98
N SER A 153 4.62 3.03 27.94
CA SER A 153 3.24 3.50 27.94
C SER A 153 2.79 4.09 26.59
N GLU A 154 3.68 4.16 25.61
CA GLU A 154 3.32 4.65 24.27
C GLU A 154 2.49 3.59 23.54
N ARG A 155 1.38 4.04 22.92
CA ARG A 155 0.62 3.17 22.03
C ARG A 155 1.50 2.82 20.82
N PRO A 156 1.75 1.52 20.55
CA PRO A 156 2.54 1.14 19.39
C PRO A 156 1.77 1.46 18.09
N PHE A 157 2.51 1.51 16.99
CA PHE A 157 1.89 1.52 15.66
C PHE A 157 1.08 0.23 15.48
N ASN A 158 -0.19 0.39 15.15
CA ASN A 158 -1.06 -0.72 14.79
C ASN A 158 -1.34 -0.70 13.28
N PHE A 159 -1.35 -1.87 12.70
CA PHE A 159 -1.62 -2.03 11.27
C PHE A 159 -2.99 -1.45 10.87
N SER A 160 -3.99 -1.60 11.75
CA SER A 160 -5.32 -1.03 11.60
C SER A 160 -5.39 0.50 11.58
N ASP A 161 -4.30 1.20 11.94
CA ASP A 161 -4.27 2.67 11.91
C ASP A 161 -4.18 3.22 10.49
N VAL A 162 -3.69 2.40 9.56
CA VAL A 162 -3.39 2.80 8.16
C VAL A 162 -3.87 1.79 7.11
N VAL A 163 -4.65 0.80 7.54
CA VAL A 163 -5.25 -0.21 6.65
C VAL A 163 -6.75 -0.25 6.85
N ALA A 164 -7.50 -0.03 5.78
CA ALA A 164 -8.95 -0.14 5.78
C ALA A 164 -9.40 -1.56 6.16
N PRO A 165 -10.52 -1.72 6.89
CA PRO A 165 -11.08 -3.04 7.18
C PRO A 165 -11.24 -3.86 5.90
N MET A 166 -10.75 -5.10 5.94
CA MET A 166 -10.76 -5.98 4.78
C MET A 166 -11.91 -6.97 4.85
N PRO A 167 -12.78 -7.04 3.82
CA PRO A 167 -13.78 -8.10 3.67
C PRO A 167 -13.15 -9.50 3.59
N LEU A 168 -13.98 -10.54 3.74
CA LEU A 168 -13.50 -11.93 3.71
C LEU A 168 -13.14 -12.44 2.30
N GLY A 169 -13.63 -11.77 1.23
CA GLY A 169 -13.44 -12.23 -0.14
C GLY A 169 -12.05 -11.88 -0.69
N LEU A 170 -11.43 -12.84 -1.38
CA LEU A 170 -10.26 -12.63 -2.23
C LEU A 170 -10.24 -13.61 -3.40
N THR A 171 -9.66 -13.21 -4.51
CA THR A 171 -9.22 -14.11 -5.58
C THR A 171 -7.73 -14.40 -5.39
N ARG A 172 -7.43 -15.68 -5.25
CA ARG A 172 -6.08 -16.12 -4.88
C ARG A 172 -5.16 -16.25 -6.09
N ILE A 173 -4.01 -15.58 -6.05
CA ILE A 173 -2.87 -15.90 -6.89
C ILE A 173 -2.14 -17.10 -6.29
N LYS A 174 -1.67 -18.03 -7.12
CA LYS A 174 -0.80 -19.13 -6.66
C LYS A 174 0.55 -18.57 -6.25
N GLU A 175 1.02 -18.98 -5.08
CA GLU A 175 2.37 -18.74 -4.57
C GLU A 175 3.35 -19.72 -5.19
#